data_366fc9bb71f5eebd06015d400abb6b3a
#
_entry.id   366fc9bb71f5eebd06015d400abb6b3a
#
_cell.length_a   1.000
_cell.length_b   1.000
_cell.length_c   1.000
_cell.angle_alpha   90.00
_cell.angle_beta   90.00
_cell.angle_gamma   90.00
#
_symmetry.space_group_name_H-M   'P 1'
#
loop_
_entity.id
_entity.type
_entity.pdbx_description
1 polymer ?
#
loop_
_entity_poly.entity_id
_entity_poly.type
_entity_poly.pdbx_seq_one_letter_code
_entity_poly.pdbx_strand_id
1 'polypeptide(L)'
;DDVGGSATNLINHDEPEDIYEIVRKEAEKGMVLDNNPDFTLWGSGGCLSRALVKRPVMTTPYGATLYGMRDQIHEELKKQLDKGTVFPGIDSGTDLWPHCKYLAIHIYEAIGRVVVSSRKGMKWLQDVAKASNKLKRPIYWTLPTGFVVKQKYIRSVVKQIKTIINGRMASLFAGSSDAEKMHNFRQVNGIAPNFVHSLDACHLMKTVVSAKDNHGIESFSVVHDSFGTHACDIEQLGIVLRETFVDLYKEDILEKFMNEQGDLDLPNLPEYGNLNIEDVKDAEFFFS
;
A
#
# COMPACT_ATOMS: atom_id res chain seq x y z
N ASP A 1 -8.50 -3.05 -12.81
CA ASP A 1 -8.65 -1.60 -13.05
C ASP A 1 -7.78 -1.17 -14.22
N ASP A 2 -8.39 -0.78 -15.33
CA ASP A 2 -7.69 -0.45 -16.58
C ASP A 2 -6.77 0.77 -16.39
N VAL A 3 -7.25 1.79 -15.70
CA VAL A 3 -6.47 3.02 -15.46
C VAL A 3 -5.32 2.77 -14.49
N GLY A 4 -5.59 2.08 -13.39
CA GLY A 4 -4.56 1.76 -12.41
C GLY A 4 -3.52 0.78 -12.96
N GLY A 5 -3.95 -0.22 -13.71
CA GLY A 5 -3.06 -1.20 -14.34
C GLY A 5 -2.16 -0.57 -15.40
N SER A 6 -2.71 0.31 -16.25
CA SER A 6 -1.94 1.10 -17.20
C SER A 6 -0.90 1.97 -16.49
N ALA A 7 -1.30 2.73 -15.49
CA ALA A 7 -0.42 3.62 -14.74
C ALA A 7 0.71 2.92 -13.95
N THR A 8 0.64 1.59 -13.83
CA THR A 8 1.63 0.74 -13.13
C THR A 8 2.35 -0.23 -14.08
N ASN A 9 2.34 0.02 -15.38
CA ASN A 9 3.03 -0.78 -16.41
C ASN A 9 2.60 -2.26 -16.48
N LEU A 10 1.33 -2.55 -16.16
CA LEU A 10 0.77 -3.90 -16.33
C LEU A 10 0.35 -4.19 -17.77
N ILE A 11 0.35 -3.21 -18.64
CA ILE A 11 0.16 -3.33 -20.09
C ILE A 11 1.34 -2.71 -20.81
N ASN A 12 1.49 -3.04 -22.11
CA ASN A 12 2.59 -2.52 -22.89
C ASN A 12 2.39 -1.04 -23.26
N HIS A 13 3.46 -0.26 -23.16
CA HIS A 13 3.53 1.16 -23.50
C HIS A 13 4.79 1.44 -24.29
N ASP A 14 4.83 2.53 -25.06
CA ASP A 14 6.03 2.98 -25.77
C ASP A 14 7.10 3.55 -24.82
N GLU A 15 6.66 4.11 -23.68
CA GLU A 15 7.51 4.63 -22.61
C GLU A 15 6.94 4.18 -21.26
N PRO A 16 7.79 4.02 -20.21
CA PRO A 16 7.32 3.63 -18.89
C PRO A 16 6.40 4.68 -18.28
N GLU A 17 5.23 4.26 -17.85
CA GLU A 17 4.31 5.12 -17.12
C GLU A 17 4.75 5.30 -15.65
N ASP A 18 4.48 6.46 -15.11
CA ASP A 18 4.79 6.81 -13.72
C ASP A 18 3.52 7.22 -12.96
N ILE A 19 2.96 6.31 -12.21
CA ILE A 19 1.75 6.55 -11.39
C ILE A 19 1.92 7.75 -10.43
N TYR A 20 3.14 7.99 -9.93
CA TYR A 20 3.38 9.12 -9.03
C TYR A 20 3.26 10.45 -9.77
N GLU A 21 3.74 10.50 -11.02
CA GLU A 21 3.64 11.68 -11.86
C GLU A 21 2.21 11.91 -12.36
N ILE A 22 1.46 10.83 -12.65
CA ILE A 22 0.04 10.91 -13.01
C ILE A 22 -0.75 11.50 -11.84
N VAL A 23 -0.56 10.98 -10.62
CA VAL A 23 -1.23 11.50 -9.42
C VAL A 23 -0.78 12.92 -9.11
N ARG A 24 0.50 13.26 -9.30
CA ARG A 24 1.02 14.62 -9.11
C ARG A 24 0.27 15.61 -10.00
N LYS A 25 0.20 15.32 -11.30
CA LYS A 25 -0.52 16.15 -12.29
C LYS A 25 -2.00 16.30 -11.95
N GLU A 26 -2.63 15.21 -11.52
CA GLU A 26 -4.03 15.23 -11.14
C GLU A 26 -4.31 16.03 -9.85
N ALA A 27 -3.40 15.95 -8.87
CA ALA A 27 -3.46 16.77 -7.67
C ALA A 27 -3.25 18.26 -7.98
N GLU A 28 -2.29 18.57 -8.84
CA GLU A 28 -2.00 19.94 -9.28
C GLU A 28 -3.21 20.57 -9.98
N LYS A 29 -3.89 19.83 -10.88
CA LYS A 29 -5.17 20.28 -11.48
C LYS A 29 -6.21 20.63 -10.42
N GLY A 30 -6.36 19.78 -9.39
CA GLY A 30 -7.28 20.04 -8.29
C GLY A 30 -6.93 21.32 -7.51
N MET A 31 -5.66 21.58 -7.26
CA MET A 31 -5.19 22.79 -6.58
C MET A 31 -5.36 24.05 -7.43
N VAL A 32 -5.16 23.95 -8.75
CA VAL A 32 -5.41 25.08 -9.68
C VAL A 32 -6.90 25.43 -9.72
N LEU A 33 -7.78 24.43 -9.70
CA LEU A 33 -9.24 24.65 -9.67
C LEU A 33 -9.72 25.23 -8.34
N ASP A 34 -9.13 24.80 -7.22
CA ASP A 34 -9.42 25.34 -5.87
C ASP A 34 -9.03 26.83 -5.76
N ASN A 35 -7.99 27.22 -6.51
CA ASN A 35 -7.50 28.61 -6.62
C ASN A 35 -7.34 29.31 -5.25
N ASN A 36 -6.85 28.57 -4.23
CA ASN A 36 -6.67 29.12 -2.90
C ASN A 36 -5.45 30.06 -2.86
N PRO A 37 -5.64 31.36 -2.52
CA PRO A 37 -4.56 32.33 -2.58
C PRO A 37 -3.40 32.02 -1.63
N ASP A 38 -3.65 31.35 -0.50
CA ASP A 38 -2.63 31.01 0.51
C ASP A 38 -1.71 29.85 0.06
N PHE A 39 -2.11 29.08 -0.98
CA PHE A 39 -1.42 27.88 -1.43
C PHE A 39 -1.12 27.86 -2.92
N THR A 40 -1.12 29.01 -3.59
CA THR A 40 -0.88 29.14 -5.04
C THR A 40 0.45 28.50 -5.48
N LEU A 41 1.46 28.49 -4.61
CA LEU A 41 2.77 27.88 -4.92
C LEU A 41 2.66 26.39 -5.29
N TRP A 42 1.67 25.66 -4.76
CA TRP A 42 1.51 24.21 -4.99
C TRP A 42 0.74 23.90 -6.28
N GLY A 43 -0.21 24.74 -6.67
CA GLY A 43 -0.98 24.62 -7.88
C GLY A 43 -0.31 25.37 -9.04
N SER A 44 -0.71 26.62 -9.28
CA SER A 44 -0.20 27.44 -10.39
C SER A 44 1.30 27.78 -10.27
N GLY A 45 1.88 27.71 -9.06
CA GLY A 45 3.32 27.87 -8.83
C GLY A 45 4.18 26.67 -9.21
N GLY A 46 3.57 25.50 -9.48
CA GLY A 46 4.28 24.30 -9.95
C GLY A 46 5.29 23.71 -8.96
N CYS A 47 5.16 23.99 -7.67
CA CYS A 47 6.13 23.51 -6.66
C CYS A 47 5.85 22.11 -6.14
N LEU A 48 4.74 21.46 -6.55
CA LEU A 48 4.44 20.09 -6.18
C LEU A 48 5.41 19.12 -6.88
N SER A 49 6.36 18.58 -6.12
CA SER A 49 7.31 17.61 -6.64
C SER A 49 6.78 16.18 -6.59
N ARG A 50 7.26 15.32 -7.51
CA ARG A 50 7.02 13.87 -7.51
C ARG A 50 7.35 13.22 -6.16
N ALA A 51 8.41 13.67 -5.50
CA ALA A 51 8.86 13.13 -4.22
C ALA A 51 7.84 13.33 -3.09
N LEU A 52 7.11 14.46 -3.08
CA LEU A 52 6.04 14.72 -2.11
C LEU A 52 4.83 13.80 -2.30
N VAL A 53 4.59 13.32 -3.52
CA VAL A 53 3.46 12.47 -3.88
C VAL A 53 3.79 10.98 -3.73
N LYS A 54 5.05 10.59 -3.95
CA LYS A 54 5.49 9.19 -4.01
C LYS A 54 5.06 8.40 -2.78
N ARG A 55 5.43 8.84 -1.59
CA ARG A 55 5.16 8.11 -0.36
C ARG A 55 3.66 8.00 -0.02
N PRO A 56 2.83 9.05 -0.15
CA PRO A 56 1.37 8.97 -0.07
C PRO A 56 0.75 7.92 -1.00
N VAL A 57 1.16 7.90 -2.27
CA VAL A 57 0.65 6.92 -3.26
C VAL A 57 1.05 5.51 -2.86
N MET A 58 2.34 5.26 -2.56
CA MET A 58 2.84 3.93 -2.16
C MET A 58 2.13 3.36 -0.93
N THR A 59 1.77 4.21 0.04
CA THR A 59 1.17 3.74 1.29
C THR A 59 -0.35 3.66 1.26
N THR A 60 -0.99 4.17 0.22
CA THR A 60 -2.45 4.11 0.07
C THR A 60 -2.99 2.67 0.06
N PRO A 61 -2.45 1.72 -0.72
CA PRO A 61 -2.91 0.34 -0.70
C PRO A 61 -2.76 -0.35 0.67
N TYR A 62 -1.90 0.19 1.52
CA TYR A 62 -1.68 -0.28 2.88
C TYR A 62 -2.50 0.45 3.94
N GLY A 63 -3.51 1.22 3.52
CA GLY A 63 -4.45 1.88 4.42
C GLY A 63 -3.95 3.20 5.01
N ALA A 64 -3.06 3.92 4.30
CA ALA A 64 -2.66 5.25 4.72
C ALA A 64 -3.87 6.17 4.91
N THR A 65 -3.92 6.84 6.06
CA THR A 65 -4.95 7.81 6.36
C THR A 65 -4.51 9.21 5.91
N LEU A 66 -5.46 10.12 5.73
CA LEU A 66 -5.17 11.52 5.41
C LEU A 66 -4.16 12.15 6.40
N TYR A 67 -4.27 11.83 7.70
CA TYR A 67 -3.31 12.31 8.71
C TYR A 67 -1.92 11.69 8.52
N GLY A 68 -1.84 10.39 8.22
CA GLY A 68 -0.57 9.74 7.92
C GLY A 68 0.10 10.31 6.67
N MET A 69 -0.67 10.62 5.63
CA MET A 69 -0.16 11.29 4.42
C MET A 69 0.38 12.69 4.73
N ARG A 70 -0.34 13.47 5.52
CA ARG A 70 0.12 14.79 5.97
C ARG A 70 1.49 14.70 6.66
N ASP A 71 1.67 13.74 7.56
CA ASP A 71 2.91 13.56 8.30
C ASP A 71 4.06 13.12 7.36
N GLN A 72 3.77 12.24 6.39
CA GLN A 72 4.74 11.82 5.36
C GLN A 72 5.16 13.00 4.46
N ILE A 73 4.22 13.85 4.05
CA ILE A 73 4.51 15.04 3.27
C ILE A 73 5.35 16.02 4.08
N HIS A 74 5.05 16.20 5.38
CA HIS A 74 5.82 17.06 6.26
C HIS A 74 7.29 16.61 6.36
N GLU A 75 7.52 15.31 6.57
CA GLU A 75 8.87 14.75 6.62
C GLU A 75 9.64 15.00 5.31
N GLU A 76 9.01 14.74 4.15
CA GLU A 76 9.67 14.94 2.85
C GLU A 76 9.88 16.41 2.51
N LEU A 77 8.92 17.30 2.83
CA LEU A 77 9.04 18.73 2.61
C LEU A 77 10.20 19.30 3.46
N LYS A 78 10.27 18.92 4.74
CA LYS A 78 11.37 19.28 5.60
C LYS A 78 12.72 18.82 5.07
N LYS A 79 12.80 17.58 4.61
CA LYS A 79 14.03 17.02 4.00
C LYS A 79 14.44 17.78 2.74
N GLN A 80 13.49 18.24 1.91
CA GLN A 80 13.81 19.07 0.72
C GLN A 80 14.32 20.45 1.12
N LEU A 81 13.73 21.08 2.12
CA LEU A 81 14.22 22.36 2.68
C LEU A 81 15.63 22.21 3.28
N ASP A 82 15.89 21.15 4.04
CA ASP A 82 17.21 20.87 4.63
C ASP A 82 18.29 20.61 3.56
N LYS A 83 17.89 20.16 2.35
CA LYS A 83 18.76 20.02 1.17
C LYS A 83 18.95 21.31 0.36
N GLY A 84 18.33 22.40 0.79
CA GLY A 84 18.44 23.69 0.15
C GLY A 84 17.42 23.96 -0.97
N THR A 85 16.37 23.13 -1.10
CA THR A 85 15.29 23.43 -2.04
C THR A 85 14.54 24.68 -1.55
N VAL A 86 14.36 25.64 -2.45
CA VAL A 86 13.66 26.90 -2.13
C VAL A 86 12.22 26.81 -2.63
N PHE A 87 11.27 27.08 -1.74
CA PHE A 87 9.85 27.20 -2.06
C PHE A 87 9.41 28.66 -1.88
N PRO A 88 8.82 29.30 -2.90
CA PRO A 88 8.38 30.68 -2.77
C PRO A 88 7.41 30.88 -1.59
N GLY A 89 7.73 31.83 -0.70
CA GLY A 89 6.89 32.10 0.47
C GLY A 89 7.05 31.14 1.68
N ILE A 90 7.96 30.16 1.58
CA ILE A 90 8.32 29.29 2.70
C ILE A 90 9.74 29.59 3.15
N ASP A 91 9.87 30.02 4.39
CA ASP A 91 11.15 30.30 5.07
C ASP A 91 11.34 29.41 6.30
N SER A 92 12.44 29.61 7.03
CA SER A 92 12.78 28.83 8.23
C SER A 92 11.80 29.03 9.40
N GLY A 93 10.96 30.07 9.37
CA GLY A 93 9.96 30.36 10.40
C GLY A 93 8.54 29.94 9.99
N THR A 94 8.35 29.49 8.78
CA THR A 94 7.02 29.14 8.26
C THR A 94 6.49 27.85 8.89
N ASP A 95 5.26 27.90 9.41
CA ASP A 95 4.56 26.68 9.85
C ASP A 95 4.18 25.83 8.62
N LEU A 96 4.78 24.66 8.49
CA LEU A 96 4.58 23.76 7.36
C LEU A 96 3.26 22.96 7.44
N TRP A 97 2.63 22.86 8.61
CA TRP A 97 1.46 22.00 8.80
C TRP A 97 0.23 22.39 7.96
N PRO A 98 -0.09 23.68 7.78
CA PRO A 98 -1.18 24.08 6.87
C PRO A 98 -0.90 23.64 5.43
N HIS A 99 0.32 23.82 4.92
CA HIS A 99 0.73 23.40 3.60
C HIS A 99 0.64 21.88 3.44
N CYS A 100 1.14 21.12 4.40
CA CYS A 100 1.08 19.65 4.40
C CYS A 100 -0.35 19.13 4.45
N LYS A 101 -1.24 19.78 5.19
CA LYS A 101 -2.67 19.44 5.24
C LYS A 101 -3.34 19.70 3.88
N TYR A 102 -3.07 20.84 3.28
CA TYR A 102 -3.59 21.20 1.97
C TYR A 102 -3.16 20.20 0.90
N LEU A 103 -1.87 19.94 0.81
CA LEU A 103 -1.30 18.93 -0.10
C LEU A 103 -1.90 17.54 0.11
N ALA A 104 -2.02 17.10 1.37
CA ALA A 104 -2.57 15.78 1.69
C ALA A 104 -4.01 15.62 1.20
N ILE A 105 -4.86 16.66 1.29
CA ILE A 105 -6.24 16.62 0.81
C ILE A 105 -6.27 16.42 -0.71
N HIS A 106 -5.56 17.26 -1.46
CA HIS A 106 -5.56 17.20 -2.93
C HIS A 106 -4.90 15.92 -3.46
N ILE A 107 -3.81 15.47 -2.85
CA ILE A 107 -3.17 14.20 -3.21
C ILE A 107 -4.10 13.02 -2.91
N TYR A 108 -4.76 13.00 -1.76
CA TYR A 108 -5.71 11.94 -1.40
C TYR A 108 -6.88 11.85 -2.37
N GLU A 109 -7.42 13.00 -2.81
CA GLU A 109 -8.46 13.06 -3.81
C GLU A 109 -7.98 12.61 -5.19
N ALA A 110 -6.77 13.04 -5.60
CA ALA A 110 -6.16 12.64 -6.85
C ALA A 110 -5.93 11.12 -6.92
N ILE A 111 -5.40 10.52 -5.86
CA ILE A 111 -5.27 9.05 -5.75
C ILE A 111 -6.65 8.38 -5.92
N GLY A 112 -7.70 8.95 -5.34
CA GLY A 112 -9.06 8.42 -5.46
C GLY A 112 -9.62 8.48 -6.87
N ARG A 113 -9.14 9.38 -7.73
CA ARG A 113 -9.52 9.49 -9.14
C ARG A 113 -8.67 8.59 -10.04
N VAL A 114 -7.41 8.36 -9.71
CA VAL A 114 -6.47 7.54 -10.51
C VAL A 114 -6.57 6.05 -10.14
N VAL A 115 -6.70 5.71 -8.86
CA VAL A 115 -6.63 4.33 -8.36
C VAL A 115 -7.96 3.91 -7.73
N VAL A 116 -9.03 3.95 -8.53
CA VAL A 116 -10.42 3.78 -8.06
C VAL A 116 -10.67 2.37 -7.52
N SER A 117 -10.27 1.34 -8.25
CA SER A 117 -10.59 -0.06 -7.89
C SER A 117 -9.80 -0.56 -6.69
N SER A 118 -8.54 -0.16 -6.55
CA SER A 118 -7.75 -0.46 -5.36
C SER A 118 -8.41 0.10 -4.09
N ARG A 119 -8.94 1.31 -4.17
CA ARG A 119 -9.68 1.93 -3.05
C ARG A 119 -10.97 1.19 -2.71
N LYS A 120 -11.71 0.72 -3.74
CA LYS A 120 -12.92 -0.11 -3.54
C LYS A 120 -12.56 -1.45 -2.89
N GLY A 121 -11.51 -2.12 -3.37
CA GLY A 121 -11.01 -3.37 -2.80
C GLY A 121 -10.58 -3.23 -1.35
N MET A 122 -9.81 -2.19 -1.02
CA MET A 122 -9.42 -1.90 0.37
C MET A 122 -10.63 -1.69 1.29
N LYS A 123 -11.59 -0.89 0.85
CA LYS A 123 -12.81 -0.65 1.62
C LYS A 123 -13.60 -1.93 1.85
N TRP A 124 -13.72 -2.76 0.82
CA TRP A 124 -14.37 -4.06 0.91
C TRP A 124 -13.69 -4.96 1.95
N LEU A 125 -12.36 -5.10 1.90
CA LEU A 125 -11.59 -5.85 2.90
C LEU A 125 -11.82 -5.32 4.33
N GLN A 126 -11.85 -4.01 4.50
CA GLN A 126 -12.15 -3.39 5.80
C GLN A 126 -13.57 -3.70 6.28
N ASP A 127 -14.54 -3.76 5.38
CA ASP A 127 -15.93 -4.08 5.73
C ASP A 127 -16.07 -5.57 6.09
N VAL A 128 -15.32 -6.46 5.43
CA VAL A 128 -15.18 -7.87 5.85
C VAL A 128 -14.61 -7.95 7.27
N ALA A 129 -13.54 -7.18 7.57
CA ALA A 129 -12.96 -7.18 8.91
C ALA A 129 -13.93 -6.63 9.97
N LYS A 130 -14.76 -5.65 9.63
CA LYS A 130 -15.82 -5.15 10.54
C LYS A 130 -16.88 -6.22 10.79
N ALA A 131 -17.29 -6.97 9.76
CA ALA A 131 -18.24 -8.07 9.89
C ALA A 131 -17.68 -9.19 10.81
N SER A 132 -16.44 -9.59 10.58
CA SER A 132 -15.74 -10.58 11.42
C SER A 132 -15.60 -10.12 12.88
N ASN A 133 -15.31 -8.83 13.12
CA ASN A 133 -15.23 -8.25 14.46
C ASN A 133 -16.55 -8.35 15.24
N LYS A 134 -17.72 -8.21 14.57
CA LYS A 134 -19.04 -8.36 15.22
C LYS A 134 -19.21 -9.77 15.80
N LEU A 135 -18.67 -10.78 15.12
CA LEU A 135 -18.70 -12.18 15.56
C LEU A 135 -17.51 -12.57 16.43
N LYS A 136 -16.58 -11.63 16.72
CA LYS A 136 -15.34 -11.88 17.47
C LYS A 136 -14.50 -13.03 16.89
N ARG A 137 -14.50 -13.19 15.56
CA ARG A 137 -13.75 -14.21 14.85
C ARG A 137 -12.44 -13.64 14.27
N PRO A 138 -11.34 -14.39 14.27
CA PRO A 138 -10.18 -14.07 13.46
C PRO A 138 -10.49 -14.27 11.97
N ILE A 139 -9.75 -13.60 11.12
CA ILE A 139 -9.88 -13.72 9.66
C ILE A 139 -8.80 -14.69 9.18
N TYR A 140 -9.17 -15.59 8.27
CA TYR A 140 -8.26 -16.52 7.63
C TYR A 140 -8.38 -16.41 6.13
N TRP A 141 -7.30 -16.66 5.42
CA TRP A 141 -7.31 -16.88 3.97
C TRP A 141 -6.16 -17.77 3.56
N THR A 142 -6.39 -18.54 2.49
CA THR A 142 -5.41 -19.44 1.91
C THR A 142 -4.84 -18.85 0.64
N LEU A 143 -3.52 -18.72 0.58
CA LEU A 143 -2.81 -18.26 -0.62
C LEU A 143 -2.81 -19.34 -1.70
N PRO A 144 -2.65 -19.00 -2.99
CA PRO A 144 -2.51 -19.97 -4.07
C PRO A 144 -1.36 -20.98 -3.89
N THR A 145 -0.37 -20.66 -3.05
CA THR A 145 0.69 -21.61 -2.62
C THR A 145 0.24 -22.62 -1.57
N GLY A 146 -1.01 -22.54 -1.08
CA GLY A 146 -1.52 -23.38 0.01
C GLY A 146 -1.18 -22.86 1.42
N PHE A 147 -0.45 -21.76 1.54
CA PHE A 147 -0.14 -21.18 2.85
C PHE A 147 -1.36 -20.49 3.45
N VAL A 148 -1.71 -20.86 4.70
CA VAL A 148 -2.86 -20.28 5.42
C VAL A 148 -2.40 -19.08 6.25
N VAL A 149 -2.97 -17.92 5.94
CA VAL A 149 -2.74 -16.69 6.69
C VAL A 149 -3.83 -16.52 7.75
N LYS A 150 -3.42 -16.18 8.97
CA LYS A 150 -4.33 -15.91 10.09
C LYS A 150 -4.13 -14.50 10.60
N GLN A 151 -5.16 -13.67 10.47
CA GLN A 151 -5.15 -12.35 11.07
C GLN A 151 -5.94 -12.36 12.39
N LYS A 152 -5.21 -12.22 13.50
CA LYS A 152 -5.77 -12.14 14.86
C LYS A 152 -4.99 -11.10 15.68
N TYR A 153 -5.47 -9.87 15.73
CA TYR A 153 -4.91 -8.84 16.63
C TYR A 153 -5.62 -8.90 17.97
N ILE A 154 -4.86 -9.15 19.03
CA ILE A 154 -5.35 -9.27 20.40
C ILE A 154 -5.19 -7.91 21.10
N ARG A 155 -6.14 -7.54 21.94
CA ARG A 155 -6.05 -6.36 22.77
C ARG A 155 -5.10 -6.63 23.96
N SER A 156 -4.03 -5.87 24.02
CA SER A 156 -3.18 -5.85 25.22
C SER A 156 -3.70 -4.82 26.23
N VAL A 157 -3.79 -5.22 27.48
CA VAL A 157 -4.10 -4.30 28.59
C VAL A 157 -2.79 -4.02 29.30
N VAL A 158 -2.34 -2.77 29.23
CA VAL A 158 -1.14 -2.34 29.94
C VAL A 158 -1.60 -1.72 31.25
N LYS A 159 -1.13 -2.27 32.38
CA LYS A 159 -1.32 -1.69 33.71
C LYS A 159 -0.05 -0.98 34.14
N GLN A 160 -0.19 0.28 34.51
CA GLN A 160 0.89 1.02 35.14
C GLN A 160 0.93 0.66 36.62
N ILE A 161 2.06 0.13 37.07
CA ILE A 161 2.33 -0.18 38.49
C ILE A 161 3.34 0.84 38.96
N LYS A 162 2.93 1.67 39.90
CA LYS A 162 3.83 2.59 40.59
C LYS A 162 4.53 1.83 41.72
N THR A 163 5.83 1.90 41.75
CA THR A 163 6.66 1.23 42.78
C THR A 163 7.85 2.12 43.17
N ILE A 164 8.56 1.70 44.21
CA ILE A 164 9.79 2.38 44.63
C ILE A 164 10.95 1.44 44.37
N ILE A 165 11.91 1.84 43.54
CA ILE A 165 13.14 1.13 43.25
C ILE A 165 14.32 1.97 43.71
N ASN A 166 15.13 1.43 44.60
CA ASN A 166 16.29 2.14 45.20
C ASN A 166 15.92 3.54 45.80
N GLY A 167 14.78 3.60 46.50
CA GLY A 167 14.32 4.82 47.13
C GLY A 167 13.71 5.88 46.18
N ARG A 168 13.57 5.59 44.90
CA ARG A 168 12.99 6.50 43.91
C ARG A 168 11.68 5.92 43.35
N MET A 169 10.70 6.80 43.17
CA MET A 169 9.46 6.42 42.50
C MET A 169 9.74 5.96 41.05
N ALA A 170 9.32 4.76 40.70
CA ALA A 170 9.39 4.21 39.37
C ALA A 170 8.00 3.77 38.88
N SER A 171 7.72 3.93 37.61
CA SER A 171 6.53 3.41 36.95
C SER A 171 6.90 2.22 36.09
N LEU A 172 6.40 1.05 36.44
CA LEU A 172 6.53 -0.17 35.64
C LEU A 172 5.26 -0.35 34.82
N PHE A 173 5.42 -0.77 33.57
CA PHE A 173 4.30 -1.10 32.70
C PHE A 173 4.23 -2.61 32.53
N ALA A 174 3.23 -3.24 33.17
CA ALA A 174 2.96 -4.66 32.99
C ALA A 174 1.87 -4.84 31.95
N GLY A 175 2.21 -5.52 30.85
CA GLY A 175 1.25 -5.86 29.81
C GLY A 175 0.70 -7.26 30.02
N SER A 176 -0.62 -7.43 29.95
CA SER A 176 -1.25 -8.73 29.76
C SER A 176 -2.05 -8.72 28.47
N SER A 177 -1.98 -9.79 27.68
CA SER A 177 -2.87 -9.96 26.54
C SER A 177 -4.18 -10.60 27.00
N ASP A 178 -5.31 -9.96 26.71
CA ASP A 178 -6.62 -10.58 26.86
C ASP A 178 -6.89 -11.38 25.57
N ALA A 179 -6.58 -12.69 25.60
CA ALA A 179 -6.66 -13.57 24.43
C ALA A 179 -8.09 -13.70 23.87
N GLU A 180 -9.11 -13.32 24.64
CA GLU A 180 -10.51 -13.39 24.23
C GLU A 180 -10.99 -12.10 23.55
N LYS A 181 -10.28 -10.97 23.73
CA LYS A 181 -10.68 -9.68 23.17
C LYS A 181 -9.82 -9.30 21.97
N MET A 182 -10.48 -9.21 20.82
CA MET A 182 -9.82 -8.73 19.61
C MET A 182 -9.67 -7.20 19.60
N HIS A 183 -8.61 -6.72 18.99
CA HIS A 183 -8.36 -5.31 18.80
C HIS A 183 -9.01 -4.84 17.50
N ASN A 184 -10.31 -4.52 17.54
CA ASN A 184 -11.15 -4.24 16.37
C ASN A 184 -10.53 -3.23 15.40
N PHE A 185 -9.95 -2.14 15.92
CA PHE A 185 -9.32 -1.11 15.10
C PHE A 185 -8.12 -1.65 14.30
N ARG A 186 -7.24 -2.44 14.94
CA ARG A 186 -6.10 -3.06 14.26
C ARG A 186 -6.53 -4.12 13.25
N GLN A 187 -7.62 -4.88 13.53
CA GLN A 187 -8.18 -5.83 12.58
C GLN A 187 -8.62 -5.14 11.30
N VAL A 188 -9.36 -4.03 11.40
CA VAL A 188 -9.86 -3.27 10.24
C VAL A 188 -8.73 -2.59 9.47
N ASN A 189 -7.77 -1.98 10.16
CA ASN A 189 -6.69 -1.26 9.47
C ASN A 189 -5.61 -2.19 8.93
N GLY A 190 -5.43 -3.36 9.54
CA GLY A 190 -4.39 -4.31 9.14
C GLY A 190 -4.80 -5.25 8.01
N ILE A 191 -6.09 -5.37 7.67
CA ILE A 191 -6.53 -6.39 6.71
C ILE A 191 -5.99 -6.13 5.30
N ALA A 192 -6.12 -4.92 4.79
CA ALA A 192 -5.66 -4.59 3.44
C ALA A 192 -4.14 -4.75 3.29
N PRO A 193 -3.29 -4.17 4.15
CA PRO A 193 -1.85 -4.39 4.06
C PRO A 193 -1.45 -5.86 4.22
N ASN A 194 -2.05 -6.59 5.16
CA ASN A 194 -1.71 -8.00 5.36
C ASN A 194 -2.11 -8.86 4.15
N PHE A 195 -3.27 -8.58 3.56
CA PHE A 195 -3.75 -9.28 2.37
C PHE A 195 -2.83 -9.03 1.17
N VAL A 196 -2.53 -7.77 0.86
CA VAL A 196 -1.66 -7.39 -0.26
C VAL A 196 -0.25 -7.96 -0.07
N HIS A 197 0.37 -7.78 1.11
CA HIS A 197 1.71 -8.32 1.39
C HIS A 197 1.76 -9.85 1.34
N SER A 198 0.66 -10.53 1.68
CA SER A 198 0.62 -11.99 1.57
C SER A 198 0.61 -12.46 0.12
N LEU A 199 -0.05 -11.70 -0.78
CA LEU A 199 -0.03 -11.98 -2.22
C LEU A 199 1.33 -11.66 -2.84
N ASP A 200 1.97 -10.58 -2.42
CA ASP A 200 3.33 -10.24 -2.80
C ASP A 200 4.32 -11.37 -2.42
N ALA A 201 4.25 -11.83 -1.17
CA ALA A 201 5.04 -12.97 -0.72
C ALA A 201 4.71 -14.26 -1.49
N CYS A 202 3.45 -14.47 -1.87
CA CYS A 202 3.03 -15.60 -2.70
C CYS A 202 3.65 -15.54 -4.10
N HIS A 203 3.64 -14.37 -4.74
CA HIS A 203 4.30 -14.14 -6.03
C HIS A 203 5.81 -14.43 -5.94
N LEU A 204 6.50 -13.90 -4.91
CA LEU A 204 7.91 -14.16 -4.68
C LEU A 204 8.19 -15.67 -4.57
N MET A 205 7.44 -16.40 -3.76
CA MET A 205 7.61 -17.84 -3.59
C MET A 205 7.37 -18.61 -4.90
N LYS A 206 6.31 -18.29 -5.64
CA LYS A 206 6.01 -18.90 -6.95
C LYS A 206 7.13 -18.64 -7.95
N THR A 207 7.64 -17.41 -8.00
CA THR A 207 8.72 -17.01 -8.91
C THR A 207 10.00 -17.79 -8.62
N VAL A 208 10.45 -17.85 -7.36
CA VAL A 208 11.67 -18.56 -6.99
C VAL A 208 11.55 -20.06 -7.27
N VAL A 209 10.42 -20.68 -6.94
CA VAL A 209 10.19 -22.11 -7.22
C VAL A 209 10.16 -22.37 -8.72
N SER A 210 9.41 -21.59 -9.49
CA SER A 210 9.34 -21.76 -10.94
C SER A 210 10.68 -21.54 -11.64
N ALA A 211 11.40 -20.48 -11.24
CA ALA A 211 12.73 -20.18 -11.79
C ALA A 211 13.74 -21.30 -11.52
N LYS A 212 13.69 -21.88 -10.32
CA LYS A 212 14.57 -23.01 -9.97
C LYS A 212 14.17 -24.29 -10.68
N ASP A 213 12.91 -24.72 -10.56
CA ASP A 213 12.48 -26.04 -10.98
C ASP A 213 12.35 -26.18 -12.50
N ASN A 214 11.93 -25.09 -13.18
CA ASN A 214 11.69 -25.11 -14.62
C ASN A 214 12.85 -24.55 -15.45
N HIS A 215 13.69 -23.69 -14.85
CA HIS A 215 14.74 -22.95 -15.60
C HIS A 215 16.13 -23.13 -15.02
N GLY A 216 16.29 -23.86 -13.90
CA GLY A 216 17.61 -24.18 -13.33
C GLY A 216 18.32 -23.00 -12.70
N ILE A 217 17.63 -21.91 -12.39
CA ILE A 217 18.21 -20.74 -11.70
C ILE A 217 18.34 -21.09 -10.22
N GLU A 218 19.56 -21.09 -9.69
CA GLU A 218 19.84 -21.50 -8.29
C GLU A 218 20.22 -20.33 -7.38
N SER A 219 20.58 -19.18 -7.95
CA SER A 219 21.10 -18.04 -7.20
C SER A 219 20.11 -16.87 -7.22
N PHE A 220 19.62 -16.48 -6.05
CA PHE A 220 18.63 -15.42 -5.90
C PHE A 220 19.06 -14.40 -4.87
N SER A 221 18.75 -13.13 -5.15
CA SER A 221 18.75 -12.03 -4.19
C SER A 221 17.38 -11.39 -4.23
N VAL A 222 16.52 -11.70 -3.26
CA VAL A 222 15.12 -11.24 -3.25
C VAL A 222 14.82 -10.48 -1.96
N VAL A 223 14.20 -9.31 -2.11
CA VAL A 223 13.75 -8.49 -0.99
C VAL A 223 12.38 -7.91 -1.37
N HIS A 224 11.31 -8.47 -0.81
CA HIS A 224 9.93 -8.10 -1.13
C HIS A 224 9.63 -8.15 -2.64
N ASP A 225 9.47 -6.99 -3.28
CA ASP A 225 9.18 -6.77 -4.70
C ASP A 225 10.45 -6.62 -5.56
N SER A 226 11.63 -6.79 -4.97
CA SER A 226 12.91 -6.69 -5.68
C SER A 226 13.50 -8.08 -5.90
N PHE A 227 13.75 -8.42 -7.16
CA PHE A 227 14.29 -9.70 -7.58
C PHE A 227 15.63 -9.52 -8.27
N GLY A 228 16.59 -10.34 -7.90
CA GLY A 228 17.90 -10.37 -8.53
C GLY A 228 18.43 -11.79 -8.69
N THR A 229 19.23 -11.98 -9.73
CA THR A 229 19.95 -13.21 -10.03
C THR A 229 21.28 -12.88 -10.72
N HIS A 230 22.01 -13.87 -11.20
CA HIS A 230 23.19 -13.65 -12.03
C HIS A 230 22.81 -13.00 -13.37
N ALA A 231 23.71 -12.22 -13.96
CA ALA A 231 23.46 -11.51 -15.20
C ALA A 231 23.05 -12.42 -16.37
N CYS A 232 23.56 -13.66 -16.41
CA CYS A 232 23.19 -14.63 -17.44
C CYS A 232 21.75 -15.12 -17.37
N ASP A 233 21.09 -14.98 -16.20
CA ASP A 233 19.75 -15.53 -15.94
C ASP A 233 18.69 -14.43 -15.86
N ILE A 234 19.09 -13.15 -16.02
CA ILE A 234 18.19 -12.01 -15.78
C ILE A 234 17.00 -11.96 -16.75
N GLU A 235 17.24 -12.25 -18.03
CA GLU A 235 16.18 -12.28 -19.04
C GLU A 235 15.15 -13.37 -18.73
N GLN A 236 15.64 -14.57 -18.38
CA GLN A 236 14.80 -15.70 -18.02
C GLN A 236 14.00 -15.41 -16.74
N LEU A 237 14.63 -14.80 -15.73
CA LEU A 237 13.94 -14.38 -14.52
C LEU A 237 12.81 -13.37 -14.83
N GLY A 238 13.05 -12.44 -15.75
CA GLY A 238 12.05 -11.46 -16.21
C GLY A 238 10.82 -12.13 -16.85
N ILE A 239 11.00 -13.22 -17.61
CA ILE A 239 9.90 -14.00 -18.17
C ILE A 239 9.12 -14.70 -17.05
N VAL A 240 9.84 -15.39 -16.16
CA VAL A 240 9.21 -16.13 -15.03
C VAL A 240 8.42 -15.20 -14.11
N LEU A 241 8.91 -13.98 -13.87
CA LEU A 241 8.20 -12.98 -13.08
C LEU A 241 6.82 -12.65 -13.65
N ARG A 242 6.73 -12.45 -14.97
CA ARG A 242 5.47 -12.16 -15.66
C ARG A 242 4.52 -13.36 -15.64
N GLU A 243 5.03 -14.53 -15.96
CA GLU A 243 4.24 -15.77 -15.98
C GLU A 243 3.64 -16.09 -14.60
N THR A 244 4.45 -16.01 -13.54
CA THR A 244 4.00 -16.31 -12.18
C THR A 244 3.06 -15.24 -11.62
N PHE A 245 3.20 -13.99 -12.06
CA PHE A 245 2.25 -12.93 -11.74
C PHE A 245 0.89 -13.20 -12.42
N VAL A 246 0.89 -13.51 -13.70
CA VAL A 246 -0.33 -13.86 -14.43
C VAL A 246 -0.99 -15.08 -13.80
N ASP A 247 -0.24 -16.13 -13.51
CA ASP A 247 -0.76 -17.35 -12.87
C ASP A 247 -1.36 -17.08 -11.48
N LEU A 248 -0.79 -16.13 -10.72
CA LEU A 248 -1.29 -15.76 -9.42
C LEU A 248 -2.68 -15.13 -9.52
N TYR A 249 -2.91 -14.26 -10.52
CA TYR A 249 -4.12 -13.47 -10.66
C TYR A 249 -5.14 -14.01 -11.66
N LYS A 250 -4.89 -15.17 -12.30
CA LYS A 250 -5.89 -15.88 -13.11
C LYS A 250 -7.07 -16.39 -12.30
N GLU A 251 -6.82 -16.74 -11.04
CA GLU A 251 -7.87 -17.17 -10.13
C GLU A 251 -8.48 -15.93 -9.43
N ASP A 252 -9.80 -15.97 -9.21
CA ASP A 252 -10.47 -14.93 -8.45
C ASP A 252 -10.11 -15.03 -6.96
N ILE A 253 -9.04 -14.32 -6.59
CA ILE A 253 -8.49 -14.33 -5.22
C ILE A 253 -9.48 -13.73 -4.22
N LEU A 254 -10.25 -12.70 -4.62
CA LEU A 254 -11.21 -12.06 -3.72
C LEU A 254 -12.44 -12.96 -3.50
N GLU A 255 -12.89 -13.67 -4.52
CA GLU A 255 -13.97 -14.64 -4.40
C GLU A 255 -13.56 -15.82 -3.51
N LYS A 256 -12.35 -16.36 -3.69
CA LYS A 256 -11.80 -17.38 -2.80
C LYS A 256 -11.75 -16.91 -1.36
N PHE A 257 -11.20 -15.71 -1.14
CA PHE A 257 -11.15 -15.10 0.19
C PHE A 257 -12.54 -14.97 0.80
N MET A 258 -13.53 -14.52 0.03
CA MET A 258 -14.92 -14.38 0.48
C MET A 258 -15.50 -15.74 0.89
N ASN A 259 -15.33 -16.77 0.07
CA ASN A 259 -15.86 -18.12 0.31
C ASN A 259 -15.25 -18.75 1.57
N GLU A 260 -13.99 -18.46 1.89
CA GLU A 260 -13.31 -18.93 3.11
C GLU A 260 -13.86 -18.27 4.40
N GLN A 261 -14.56 -17.13 4.31
CA GLN A 261 -15.14 -16.49 5.49
C GLN A 261 -16.43 -17.17 5.98
N GLY A 262 -16.98 -18.12 5.22
CA GLY A 262 -18.15 -18.92 5.61
C GLY A 262 -19.44 -18.11 5.73
N ASP A 263 -20.15 -18.26 6.85
CA ASP A 263 -21.48 -17.65 7.08
C ASP A 263 -21.46 -16.16 7.47
N LEU A 264 -20.37 -15.43 7.15
CA LEU A 264 -20.35 -14.00 7.38
C LEU A 264 -21.28 -13.29 6.39
N ASP A 265 -22.11 -12.38 6.91
CA ASP A 265 -22.87 -11.45 6.10
C ASP A 265 -21.90 -10.39 5.52
N LEU A 266 -21.46 -10.64 4.31
CA LEU A 266 -20.42 -9.85 3.62
C LEU A 266 -21.03 -8.95 2.56
N PRO A 267 -20.42 -7.76 2.32
CA PRO A 267 -20.80 -6.95 1.18
C PRO A 267 -20.46 -7.66 -0.13
N ASN A 268 -21.17 -7.31 -1.20
CA ASN A 268 -20.85 -7.79 -2.54
C ASN A 268 -19.39 -7.49 -2.92
N LEU A 269 -18.79 -8.39 -3.69
CA LEU A 269 -17.46 -8.18 -4.25
C LEU A 269 -17.39 -6.87 -5.05
N PRO A 270 -16.28 -6.15 -5.00
CA PRO A 270 -16.06 -5.02 -5.89
C PRO A 270 -16.04 -5.49 -7.34
N GLU A 271 -16.59 -4.68 -8.23
CA GLU A 271 -16.53 -4.94 -9.66
C GLU A 271 -15.09 -4.86 -10.17
N TYR A 272 -14.69 -5.81 -10.98
CA TYR A 272 -13.42 -5.79 -11.70
C TYR A 272 -13.50 -4.84 -12.90
N GLY A 273 -12.34 -4.31 -13.31
CA GLY A 273 -12.20 -3.63 -14.60
C GLY A 273 -12.04 -4.62 -15.76
N ASN A 274 -11.72 -4.09 -16.93
CA ASN A 274 -11.58 -4.87 -18.15
C ASN A 274 -10.12 -5.24 -18.49
N LEU A 275 -9.17 -4.96 -17.58
CA LEU A 275 -7.77 -5.30 -17.78
C LEU A 275 -7.62 -6.81 -18.00
N ASN A 276 -7.03 -7.19 -19.14
CA ASN A 276 -6.67 -8.58 -19.39
C ASN A 276 -5.30 -8.85 -18.73
N ILE A 277 -5.30 -9.70 -17.71
CA ILE A 277 -4.07 -10.01 -16.96
C ILE A 277 -3.00 -10.69 -17.84
N GLU A 278 -3.37 -11.33 -18.94
CA GLU A 278 -2.41 -11.95 -19.87
C GLU A 278 -1.52 -10.92 -20.57
N ASP A 279 -1.97 -9.67 -20.71
CA ASP A 279 -1.23 -8.58 -21.35
C ASP A 279 0.06 -8.23 -20.57
N VAL A 280 0.14 -8.60 -19.28
CA VAL A 280 1.35 -8.46 -18.46
C VAL A 280 2.55 -9.21 -19.04
N LYS A 281 2.33 -10.31 -19.76
CA LYS A 281 3.40 -11.09 -20.39
C LYS A 281 4.18 -10.30 -21.44
N ASP A 282 3.47 -9.41 -22.14
CA ASP A 282 4.01 -8.56 -23.19
C ASP A 282 4.39 -7.15 -22.71
N ALA A 283 4.17 -6.85 -21.42
CA ALA A 283 4.50 -5.56 -20.85
C ALA A 283 6.01 -5.38 -20.66
N GLU A 284 6.63 -4.54 -21.51
CA GLU A 284 8.07 -4.32 -21.52
C GLU A 284 8.58 -3.75 -20.18
N PHE A 285 7.82 -2.82 -19.58
CA PHE A 285 8.21 -2.10 -18.37
C PHE A 285 7.64 -2.71 -17.08
N PHE A 286 7.14 -3.95 -17.12
CA PHE A 286 6.71 -4.65 -15.93
C PHE A 286 7.89 -4.83 -14.95
N PHE A 287 7.76 -4.43 -13.71
CA PHE A 287 8.81 -4.40 -12.68
C PHE A 287 9.98 -3.42 -12.96
N SER A 288 9.75 -2.36 -13.73
CA SER A 288 10.74 -1.31 -14.02
C SER A 288 10.74 -0.18 -12.97
#